data_d497b42be7a98cdf867a8e975792f026
#
_entry.id   d497b42be7a98cdf867a8e975792f026
#
_cell.length_a   1.000
_cell.length_b   1.000
_cell.length_c   1.000
_cell.angle_alpha   90.00
_cell.angle_beta   90.00
_cell.angle_gamma   90.00
#
_symmetry.space_group_name_H-M   'P 1'
#
loop_
_entity.id
_entity.type
_entity.pdbx_description
1 polymer ?
#
loop_
_entity_poly.entity_id
_entity_poly.type
_entity_poly.pdbx_seq_one_letter_code
_entity_poly.pdbx_strand_id
1 'polypeptide(L)'
;MNKALDILVVDDDKDNANSMGELFEMEGHRVKVVYNGLDAIAANRASQFDISFLDVMMPGMNGVESFLAIRKLRPTAHVYMMSGYSVEELLKQAVDNGALGLLTKPVPPETILRMVQNVGPNGLVVAQGQGPEFTRVLSSTLESSGARCHVIREHQPMERSSIDNVMIVDAQETLIDSVCHYRQMRKVQAMPPTLILTQPNMAHHAETPFDDFSVTGILNKPFDPEELIGKLNTIAA
;
A
#
# COMPACT_ATOMS: atom_id res chain seq x y z
N MET A 1 -18.16 -7.73 -10.01
CA MET A 1 -18.62 -6.64 -9.12
C MET A 1 -17.44 -6.27 -8.24
N ASN A 2 -16.99 -5.03 -8.28
CA ASN A 2 -15.91 -4.61 -7.38
C ASN A 2 -16.40 -4.65 -5.93
N LYS A 3 -15.55 -5.11 -5.01
CA LYS A 3 -15.83 -5.11 -3.57
C LYS A 3 -16.08 -3.67 -3.12
N ALA A 4 -17.12 -3.43 -2.32
CA ALA A 4 -17.31 -2.13 -1.68
C ALA A 4 -16.18 -1.88 -0.68
N LEU A 5 -15.49 -0.76 -0.83
CA LEU A 5 -14.37 -0.35 0.02
C LEU A 5 -14.84 0.59 1.12
N ASP A 6 -14.10 0.61 2.25
CA ASP A 6 -14.22 1.60 3.29
C ASP A 6 -13.20 2.73 3.04
N ILE A 7 -13.69 3.93 2.72
CA ILE A 7 -12.88 5.08 2.28
C ILE A 7 -12.97 6.19 3.32
N LEU A 8 -11.81 6.78 3.68
CA LEU A 8 -11.75 7.98 4.50
C LEU A 8 -11.36 9.18 3.63
N VAL A 9 -12.14 10.25 3.72
CA VAL A 9 -11.83 11.55 3.09
C VAL A 9 -11.63 12.58 4.19
N VAL A 10 -10.51 13.30 4.14
CA VAL A 10 -10.12 14.31 5.11
C VAL A 10 -9.74 15.60 4.39
N ASP A 11 -10.54 16.62 4.54
CA ASP A 11 -10.32 17.95 3.96
C ASP A 11 -11.05 18.99 4.81
N ASP A 12 -10.44 20.10 5.12
CA ASP A 12 -11.07 21.17 5.89
C ASP A 12 -12.07 21.99 5.06
N ASP A 13 -11.92 21.96 3.73
CA ASP A 13 -12.95 22.43 2.80
C ASP A 13 -14.09 21.40 2.70
N LYS A 14 -15.21 21.72 3.37
CA LYS A 14 -16.36 20.82 3.46
C LYS A 14 -16.98 20.50 2.09
N ASP A 15 -16.98 21.46 1.18
CA ASP A 15 -17.59 21.26 -0.14
C ASP A 15 -16.74 20.28 -0.95
N ASN A 16 -15.43 20.42 -0.92
CA ASN A 16 -14.50 19.48 -1.55
C ASN A 16 -14.60 18.08 -0.93
N ALA A 17 -14.56 17.99 0.42
CA ALA A 17 -14.64 16.72 1.13
C ALA A 17 -15.93 15.97 0.83
N ASN A 18 -17.08 16.68 0.90
CA ASN A 18 -18.38 16.06 0.64
C ASN A 18 -18.55 15.65 -0.82
N SER A 19 -18.15 16.51 -1.78
CA SER A 19 -18.21 16.16 -3.20
C SER A 19 -17.40 14.91 -3.54
N MET A 20 -16.21 14.79 -2.94
CA MET A 20 -15.39 13.57 -3.08
C MET A 20 -16.05 12.36 -2.42
N GLY A 21 -16.66 12.55 -1.25
CA GLY A 21 -17.41 11.50 -0.56
C GLY A 21 -18.59 10.99 -1.38
N GLU A 22 -19.41 11.90 -1.88
CA GLU A 22 -20.56 11.58 -2.75
C GLU A 22 -20.14 10.82 -4.02
N LEU A 23 -19.02 11.21 -4.64
CA LEU A 23 -18.46 10.52 -5.79
C LEU A 23 -18.17 9.04 -5.48
N PHE A 24 -17.57 8.74 -4.35
CA PHE A 24 -17.28 7.37 -3.95
C PHE A 24 -18.53 6.59 -3.55
N GLU A 25 -19.50 7.24 -2.91
CA GLU A 25 -20.79 6.61 -2.57
C GLU A 25 -21.58 6.24 -3.82
N MET A 26 -21.56 7.08 -4.85
CA MET A 26 -22.17 6.78 -6.16
C MET A 26 -21.55 5.54 -6.83
N GLU A 27 -20.27 5.28 -6.60
CA GLU A 27 -19.56 4.08 -7.08
C GLU A 27 -19.78 2.84 -6.18
N GLY A 28 -20.58 2.98 -5.11
CA GLY A 28 -20.96 1.89 -4.23
C GLY A 28 -20.00 1.61 -3.09
N HIS A 29 -19.12 2.55 -2.73
CA HIS A 29 -18.21 2.47 -1.60
C HIS A 29 -18.86 3.00 -0.31
N ARG A 30 -18.31 2.63 0.85
CA ARG A 30 -18.69 3.20 2.15
C ARG A 30 -17.70 4.31 2.49
N VAL A 31 -18.20 5.51 2.73
CA VAL A 31 -17.34 6.67 2.91
C VAL A 31 -17.52 7.28 4.30
N LYS A 32 -16.40 7.62 4.90
CA LYS A 32 -16.34 8.48 6.07
C LYS A 32 -15.68 9.79 5.69
N VAL A 33 -16.41 10.90 5.80
CA VAL A 33 -15.87 12.24 5.61
C VAL A 33 -15.61 12.89 6.97
N VAL A 34 -14.44 13.49 7.12
CA VAL A 34 -14.05 14.29 8.30
C VAL A 34 -13.28 15.53 7.84
N TYR A 35 -13.24 16.57 8.69
CA TYR A 35 -12.83 17.91 8.26
C TYR A 35 -11.59 18.44 9.00
N ASN A 36 -10.88 17.58 9.74
CA ASN A 36 -9.64 17.92 10.41
C ASN A 36 -8.83 16.68 10.79
N GLY A 37 -7.57 16.89 11.15
CA GLY A 37 -6.65 15.80 11.48
C GLY A 37 -7.01 15.02 12.74
N LEU A 38 -7.58 15.66 13.76
CA LEU A 38 -7.97 14.97 15.00
C LEU A 38 -9.12 14.00 14.76
N ASP A 39 -10.11 14.39 13.98
CA ASP A 39 -11.22 13.53 13.61
C ASP A 39 -10.75 12.38 12.69
N ALA A 40 -9.75 12.63 11.83
CA ALA A 40 -9.14 11.58 11.01
C ALA A 40 -8.45 10.51 11.88
N ILE A 41 -7.72 10.92 12.91
CA ILE A 41 -7.09 10.01 13.88
C ILE A 41 -8.17 9.25 14.67
N ALA A 42 -9.22 9.93 15.12
CA ALA A 42 -10.33 9.30 15.84
C ALA A 42 -11.06 8.27 14.96
N ALA A 43 -11.30 8.58 13.71
CA ALA A 43 -11.90 7.66 12.73
C ALA A 43 -11.03 6.40 12.55
N ASN A 44 -9.71 6.56 12.42
CA ASN A 44 -8.77 5.43 12.26
C ASN A 44 -8.62 4.59 13.55
N ARG A 45 -8.92 5.15 14.73
CA ARG A 45 -9.00 4.36 15.96
C ARG A 45 -10.25 3.49 16.00
N ALA A 46 -11.37 4.04 15.52
CA ALA A 46 -12.68 3.38 15.57
C ALA A 46 -12.84 2.32 14.48
N SER A 47 -12.28 2.55 13.30
CA SER A 47 -12.46 1.69 12.11
C SER A 47 -11.17 1.59 11.30
N GLN A 48 -11.08 0.56 10.48
CA GLN A 48 -10.06 0.43 9.45
C GLN A 48 -10.63 0.92 8.12
N PHE A 49 -9.81 1.60 7.34
CA PHE A 49 -10.16 2.04 5.99
C PHE A 49 -9.27 1.34 4.97
N ASP A 50 -9.85 0.94 3.85
CA ASP A 50 -9.11 0.34 2.73
C ASP A 50 -8.21 1.37 2.05
N ILE A 51 -8.65 2.64 2.01
CA ILE A 51 -7.90 3.77 1.46
C ILE A 51 -8.33 5.08 2.13
N SER A 52 -7.40 6.02 2.24
CA SER A 52 -7.65 7.34 2.81
C SER A 52 -7.07 8.43 1.91
N PHE A 53 -7.82 9.52 1.76
CA PHE A 53 -7.39 10.72 1.07
C PHE A 53 -7.31 11.86 2.08
N LEU A 54 -6.11 12.41 2.32
CA LEU A 54 -5.85 13.45 3.31
C LEU A 54 -5.36 14.74 2.64
N ASP A 55 -6.06 15.84 2.90
CA ASP A 55 -5.52 17.15 2.56
C ASP A 55 -4.31 17.47 3.43
N VAL A 56 -3.26 18.03 2.80
CA VAL A 56 -2.03 18.44 3.49
C VAL A 56 -2.24 19.72 4.28
N MET A 57 -2.99 20.67 3.72
CA MET A 57 -3.11 22.02 4.27
C MET A 57 -4.40 22.18 5.06
N MET A 58 -4.38 21.75 6.31
CA MET A 58 -5.52 21.93 7.23
C MET A 58 -5.15 22.80 8.43
N PRO A 59 -6.09 23.59 8.97
CA PRO A 59 -5.88 24.38 10.19
C PRO A 59 -5.57 23.51 11.41
N GLY A 60 -4.67 23.95 12.24
CA GLY A 60 -4.26 23.25 13.45
C GLY A 60 -3.30 22.11 13.14
N MET A 61 -3.78 20.88 13.15
CA MET A 61 -2.99 19.71 12.79
C MET A 61 -3.04 19.52 11.27
N ASN A 62 -1.90 19.65 10.59
CA ASN A 62 -1.81 19.45 9.16
C ASN A 62 -1.95 17.98 8.76
N GLY A 63 -2.13 17.71 7.44
CA GLY A 63 -2.35 16.36 6.93
C GLY A 63 -1.16 15.45 7.14
N VAL A 64 0.08 15.95 7.09
CA VAL A 64 1.28 15.12 7.30
C VAL A 64 1.40 14.69 8.75
N GLU A 65 1.16 15.59 9.70
CA GLU A 65 1.10 15.26 11.12
C GLU A 65 0.01 14.23 11.42
N SER A 66 -1.17 14.41 10.81
CA SER A 66 -2.30 13.48 10.91
C SER A 66 -1.94 12.12 10.36
N PHE A 67 -1.33 12.06 9.19
CA PHE A 67 -0.84 10.84 8.56
C PHE A 67 0.18 10.11 9.43
N LEU A 68 1.17 10.81 9.99
CA LEU A 68 2.18 10.20 10.86
C LEU A 68 1.54 9.61 12.14
N ALA A 69 0.53 10.27 12.68
CA ALA A 69 -0.23 9.76 13.82
C ALA A 69 -1.06 8.53 13.44
N ILE A 70 -1.72 8.54 12.28
CA ILE A 70 -2.46 7.40 11.73
C ILE A 70 -1.51 6.22 11.51
N ARG A 71 -0.34 6.43 10.92
CA ARG A 71 0.67 5.37 10.67
C ARG A 71 1.17 4.73 11.96
N LYS A 72 1.28 5.46 13.06
CA LYS A 72 1.61 4.88 14.38
C LYS A 72 0.51 3.96 14.90
N LEU A 73 -0.76 4.24 14.60
CA LEU A 73 -1.91 3.42 14.99
C LEU A 73 -2.13 2.25 14.02
N ARG A 74 -1.91 2.49 12.74
CA ARG A 74 -2.16 1.59 11.62
C ARG A 74 -0.95 1.62 10.67
N PRO A 75 0.09 0.83 10.93
CA PRO A 75 1.32 0.84 10.11
C PRO A 75 1.10 0.52 8.63
N THR A 76 0.01 -0.16 8.30
CA THR A 76 -0.36 -0.54 6.93
C THR A 76 -1.42 0.37 6.30
N ALA A 77 -1.78 1.51 6.94
CA ALA A 77 -2.78 2.41 6.39
C ALA A 77 -2.39 2.93 4.99
N HIS A 78 -3.31 2.81 4.05
CA HIS A 78 -3.16 3.29 2.68
C HIS A 78 -3.62 4.74 2.60
N VAL A 79 -2.68 5.66 2.48
CA VAL A 79 -2.98 7.08 2.51
C VAL A 79 -2.39 7.78 1.29
N TYR A 80 -3.26 8.47 0.54
CA TYR A 80 -2.87 9.46 -0.46
C TYR A 80 -2.95 10.85 0.16
N MET A 81 -1.90 11.64 -0.04
CA MET A 81 -1.88 13.03 0.35
C MET A 81 -2.40 13.89 -0.80
N MET A 82 -3.22 14.91 -0.49
CA MET A 82 -3.75 15.86 -1.45
C MET A 82 -3.23 17.25 -1.13
N SER A 83 -2.78 18.01 -2.12
CA SER A 83 -2.32 19.38 -1.89
C SER A 83 -2.54 20.29 -3.10
N GLY A 84 -3.01 21.51 -2.86
CA GLY A 84 -3.09 22.57 -3.87
C GLY A 84 -1.79 23.35 -4.05
N TYR A 85 -0.82 23.16 -3.16
CA TYR A 85 0.43 23.90 -3.14
C TYR A 85 1.63 22.94 -3.13
N SER A 86 2.74 23.37 -3.72
CA SER A 86 4.01 22.64 -3.63
C SER A 86 4.66 22.88 -2.26
N VAL A 87 4.30 22.06 -1.27
CA VAL A 87 4.92 22.02 0.06
C VAL A 87 5.93 20.87 0.06
N GLU A 88 6.99 21.01 -0.75
CA GLU A 88 7.92 19.94 -1.07
C GLU A 88 8.46 19.19 0.16
N GLU A 89 8.78 19.93 1.22
CA GLU A 89 9.37 19.33 2.43
C GLU A 89 8.38 18.48 3.23
N LEU A 90 7.12 18.96 3.39
CA LEU A 90 6.05 18.20 4.05
C LEU A 90 5.66 16.97 3.23
N LEU A 91 5.60 17.12 1.92
CA LEU A 91 5.26 16.04 1.01
C LEU A 91 6.35 14.96 0.98
N LYS A 92 7.61 15.38 0.97
CA LYS A 92 8.73 14.46 1.11
C LYS A 92 8.66 13.69 2.42
N GLN A 93 8.36 14.37 3.53
CA GLN A 93 8.18 13.70 4.81
C GLN A 93 7.08 12.64 4.78
N ALA A 94 5.92 12.94 4.17
CA ALA A 94 4.84 11.98 4.04
C ALA A 94 5.26 10.75 3.21
N VAL A 95 5.89 10.97 2.06
CA VAL A 95 6.37 9.90 1.18
C VAL A 95 7.45 9.06 1.86
N ASP A 96 8.41 9.68 2.57
CA ASP A 96 9.47 8.99 3.30
C ASP A 96 8.93 8.13 4.44
N ASN A 97 7.74 8.46 4.96
CA ASN A 97 7.03 7.68 5.98
C ASN A 97 5.97 6.73 5.40
N GLY A 98 5.93 6.54 4.08
CA GLY A 98 5.13 5.50 3.42
C GLY A 98 3.73 5.93 2.99
N ALA A 99 3.48 7.23 2.77
CA ALA A 99 2.30 7.65 2.01
C ALA A 99 2.35 7.02 0.61
N LEU A 100 1.19 6.55 0.12
CA LEU A 100 1.12 5.85 -1.17
C LEU A 100 1.42 6.78 -2.34
N GLY A 101 1.09 8.05 -2.20
CA GLY A 101 1.35 9.03 -3.23
C GLY A 101 0.79 10.40 -2.90
N LEU A 102 0.99 11.28 -3.86
CA LEU A 102 0.66 12.69 -3.79
C LEU A 102 -0.25 13.06 -4.94
N LEU A 103 -1.34 13.72 -4.61
CA LEU A 103 -2.31 14.24 -5.57
C LEU A 103 -2.29 15.77 -5.55
N THR A 104 -2.07 16.36 -6.71
CA THR A 104 -2.16 17.83 -6.84
C THR A 104 -3.61 18.23 -7.06
N LYS A 105 -4.15 19.08 -6.19
CA LYS A 105 -5.49 19.66 -6.37
C LYS A 105 -5.47 20.74 -7.50
N PRO A 106 -6.51 20.80 -8.33
CA PRO A 106 -7.71 19.99 -8.32
C PRO A 106 -7.46 18.57 -8.86
N VAL A 107 -7.93 17.53 -8.14
CA VAL A 107 -7.74 16.14 -8.55
C VAL A 107 -8.90 15.73 -9.46
N PRO A 108 -8.64 15.31 -10.71
CA PRO A 108 -9.70 14.88 -11.62
C PRO A 108 -10.44 13.66 -11.05
N PRO A 109 -11.80 13.61 -11.11
CA PRO A 109 -12.60 12.50 -10.61
C PRO A 109 -12.15 11.14 -11.15
N GLU A 110 -11.84 11.04 -12.43
CA GLU A 110 -11.36 9.82 -13.08
C GLU A 110 -10.03 9.32 -12.51
N THR A 111 -9.19 10.22 -12.03
CA THR A 111 -7.92 9.85 -11.37
C THR A 111 -8.19 9.22 -10.01
N ILE A 112 -9.08 9.83 -9.22
CA ILE A 112 -9.47 9.35 -7.89
C ILE A 112 -10.16 7.99 -8.00
N LEU A 113 -11.13 7.86 -8.89
CA LEU A 113 -11.86 6.61 -9.12
C LEU A 113 -10.92 5.48 -9.57
N ARG A 114 -9.98 5.76 -10.45
CA ARG A 114 -8.98 4.78 -10.88
C ARG A 114 -8.09 4.32 -9.71
N MET A 115 -7.75 5.20 -8.78
CA MET A 115 -6.99 4.82 -7.58
C MET A 115 -7.78 3.86 -6.70
N VAL A 116 -9.06 4.16 -6.48
CA VAL A 116 -9.96 3.33 -5.68
C VAL A 116 -10.23 1.98 -6.34
N GLN A 117 -10.42 1.93 -7.65
CA GLN A 117 -10.59 0.69 -8.40
C GLN A 117 -9.36 -0.23 -8.34
N ASN A 118 -8.21 0.32 -8.06
CA ASN A 118 -6.95 -0.43 -7.95
C ASN A 118 -6.53 -0.72 -6.48
N VAL A 119 -7.40 -0.48 -5.52
CA VAL A 119 -7.18 -0.94 -4.15
C VAL A 119 -7.38 -2.45 -4.15
N GLY A 120 -6.28 -3.14 -4.12
CA GLY A 120 -6.20 -4.61 -4.08
C GLY A 120 -5.34 -5.07 -2.93
N PRO A 121 -5.05 -6.35 -2.86
CA PRO A 121 -4.17 -6.92 -1.84
C PRO A 121 -2.82 -6.19 -1.85
N ASN A 122 -2.43 -5.70 -0.69
CA ASN A 122 -1.19 -4.96 -0.50
C ASN A 122 -0.16 -5.88 0.14
N GLY A 123 0.98 -6.05 -0.50
CA GLY A 123 1.99 -6.90 0.07
C GLY A 123 3.31 -6.89 -0.71
N LEU A 124 4.34 -7.35 -0.03
CA LEU A 124 5.63 -7.65 -0.61
C LEU A 124 5.70 -9.15 -0.89
N VAL A 125 5.84 -9.51 -2.15
CA VAL A 125 6.08 -10.90 -2.56
C VAL A 125 7.57 -11.07 -2.85
N VAL A 126 8.24 -11.87 -2.05
CA VAL A 126 9.65 -12.21 -2.28
C VAL A 126 9.72 -13.58 -2.93
N ALA A 127 10.17 -13.64 -4.17
CA ALA A 127 10.33 -14.87 -4.94
C ALA A 127 11.82 -15.17 -5.12
N GLN A 128 12.27 -16.33 -4.63
CA GLN A 128 13.67 -16.72 -4.71
C GLN A 128 13.92 -17.74 -5.84
N GLY A 129 15.02 -17.54 -6.60
CA GLY A 129 15.50 -18.51 -7.56
C GLY A 129 14.59 -18.69 -8.78
N GLN A 130 13.90 -17.65 -9.20
CA GLN A 130 12.96 -17.67 -10.31
C GLN A 130 13.53 -16.89 -11.49
N GLY A 131 13.36 -17.45 -12.68
CA GLY A 131 13.72 -16.76 -13.92
C GLY A 131 12.69 -15.69 -14.33
N PRO A 132 13.02 -14.87 -15.33
CA PRO A 132 12.15 -13.78 -15.83
C PRO A 132 10.75 -14.26 -16.25
N GLU A 133 10.62 -15.50 -16.68
CA GLU A 133 9.35 -16.07 -17.10
C GLU A 133 8.40 -16.29 -15.93
N PHE A 134 8.91 -16.79 -14.80
CA PHE A 134 8.11 -16.95 -13.58
C PHE A 134 7.59 -15.60 -13.07
N THR A 135 8.47 -14.62 -13.00
CA THR A 135 8.11 -13.27 -12.53
C THR A 135 7.05 -12.65 -13.44
N ARG A 136 7.13 -12.87 -14.76
CA ARG A 136 6.13 -12.41 -15.71
C ARG A 136 4.76 -13.08 -15.48
N VAL A 137 4.75 -14.40 -15.28
CA VAL A 137 3.51 -15.15 -15.00
C VAL A 137 2.90 -14.68 -13.67
N LEU A 138 3.72 -14.51 -12.65
CA LEU A 138 3.28 -14.01 -11.34
C LEU A 138 2.66 -12.60 -11.44
N SER A 139 3.33 -11.67 -12.12
CA SER A 139 2.80 -10.32 -12.35
C SER A 139 1.47 -10.37 -13.09
N SER A 140 1.39 -11.15 -14.17
CA SER A 140 0.15 -11.29 -14.95
C SER A 140 -1.00 -11.87 -14.13
N THR A 141 -0.72 -12.84 -13.24
CA THR A 141 -1.72 -13.43 -12.35
C THR A 141 -2.24 -12.39 -11.34
N LEU A 142 -1.34 -11.62 -10.74
CA LEU A 142 -1.72 -10.58 -9.79
C LEU A 142 -2.48 -9.43 -10.46
N GLU A 143 -2.05 -9.00 -11.64
CA GLU A 143 -2.74 -7.98 -12.43
C GLU A 143 -4.15 -8.42 -12.86
N SER A 144 -4.32 -9.69 -13.22
CA SER A 144 -5.64 -10.25 -13.54
C SER A 144 -6.58 -10.31 -12.34
N SER A 145 -6.05 -10.32 -11.12
CA SER A 145 -6.81 -10.22 -9.87
C SER A 145 -7.10 -8.77 -9.43
N GLY A 146 -6.69 -7.78 -10.23
CA GLY A 146 -6.85 -6.35 -9.93
C GLY A 146 -5.69 -5.75 -9.11
N ALA A 147 -4.65 -6.52 -8.82
CA ALA A 147 -3.46 -6.01 -8.15
C ALA A 147 -2.51 -5.36 -9.18
N ARG A 148 -1.97 -4.20 -8.84
CA ARG A 148 -0.85 -3.61 -9.59
C ARG A 148 0.46 -4.09 -9.00
N CYS A 149 1.32 -4.61 -9.85
CA CYS A 149 2.56 -5.22 -9.44
C CYS A 149 3.77 -4.42 -9.93
N HIS A 150 4.70 -4.18 -9.03
CA HIS A 150 6.03 -3.70 -9.39
C HIS A 150 7.06 -4.79 -9.15
N VAL A 151 7.85 -5.10 -10.17
CA VAL A 151 8.92 -6.10 -10.07
C VAL A 151 10.24 -5.40 -9.81
N ILE A 152 10.84 -5.66 -8.66
CA ILE A 152 12.18 -5.18 -8.33
C ILE A 152 13.16 -6.29 -8.67
N ARG A 153 14.10 -5.99 -9.55
CA ARG A 153 15.25 -6.84 -9.83
C ARG A 153 16.45 -6.31 -9.07
N GLU A 154 17.32 -7.22 -8.65
CA GLU A 154 18.58 -6.86 -8.03
C GLU A 154 19.33 -5.79 -8.83
N HIS A 155 19.91 -4.83 -8.13
CA HIS A 155 20.72 -3.74 -8.67
C HIS A 155 19.98 -2.69 -9.52
N GLN A 156 18.63 -2.69 -9.57
CA GLN A 156 17.90 -1.62 -10.19
C GLN A 156 17.51 -0.53 -9.17
N PRO A 157 17.77 0.75 -9.47
CA PRO A 157 17.25 1.83 -8.64
C PRO A 157 15.72 1.76 -8.64
N MET A 158 15.13 1.79 -7.47
CA MET A 158 13.70 1.76 -7.31
C MET A 158 13.12 3.12 -7.68
N GLU A 159 12.51 3.23 -8.85
CA GLU A 159 11.59 4.34 -9.10
C GLU A 159 10.35 4.10 -8.22
N ARG A 160 10.07 5.07 -7.35
CA ARG A 160 8.89 5.02 -6.48
C ARG A 160 7.64 5.20 -7.35
N SER A 161 7.05 4.12 -7.81
CA SER A 161 5.68 4.16 -8.28
C SER A 161 4.77 4.17 -7.05
N SER A 162 4.06 5.27 -6.85
CA SER A 162 3.14 5.48 -5.73
C SER A 162 1.83 4.69 -5.88
N ILE A 163 1.71 3.85 -6.90
CA ILE A 163 0.44 3.26 -7.35
C ILE A 163 0.44 1.73 -7.25
N ASP A 164 1.59 1.11 -6.96
CA ASP A 164 1.70 -0.34 -6.95
C ASP A 164 1.28 -0.91 -5.59
N ASN A 165 0.31 -1.79 -5.62
CA ASN A 165 -0.24 -2.45 -4.43
C ASN A 165 0.60 -3.65 -4.00
N VAL A 166 1.31 -4.26 -4.94
CA VAL A 166 2.14 -5.44 -4.72
C VAL A 166 3.52 -5.21 -5.29
N MET A 167 4.53 -5.43 -4.48
CA MET A 167 5.92 -5.41 -4.91
C MET A 167 6.44 -6.84 -5.00
N ILE A 168 7.03 -7.19 -6.13
CA ILE A 168 7.66 -8.47 -6.34
C ILE A 168 9.17 -8.24 -6.34
N VAL A 169 9.87 -8.89 -5.44
CA VAL A 169 11.33 -8.93 -5.43
C VAL A 169 11.77 -10.26 -6.05
N ASP A 170 12.36 -10.21 -7.23
CA ASP A 170 12.99 -11.36 -7.87
C ASP A 170 14.40 -11.52 -7.27
N ALA A 171 14.49 -12.35 -6.26
CA ALA A 171 15.71 -12.56 -5.49
C ALA A 171 16.55 -13.69 -6.10
N GLN A 172 17.75 -13.38 -6.51
CA GLN A 172 18.77 -14.36 -6.93
C GLN A 172 19.71 -14.77 -5.78
N GLU A 173 19.88 -13.90 -4.81
CA GLU A 173 20.66 -14.14 -3.59
C GLU A 173 19.84 -14.83 -2.50
N THR A 174 20.39 -14.93 -1.30
CA THR A 174 19.65 -15.51 -0.18
C THR A 174 18.42 -14.65 0.13
N LEU A 175 17.36 -15.29 0.56
CA LEU A 175 16.09 -14.64 0.88
C LEU A 175 16.28 -13.48 1.88
N ILE A 176 17.20 -13.67 2.86
CA ILE A 176 17.55 -12.69 3.88
C ILE A 176 18.16 -11.44 3.24
N ASP A 177 19.13 -11.63 2.33
CA ASP A 177 19.85 -10.52 1.72
C ASP A 177 18.89 -9.67 0.86
N SER A 178 17.98 -10.30 0.16
CA SER A 178 16.98 -9.60 -0.66
C SER A 178 16.02 -8.77 0.19
N VAL A 179 15.57 -9.30 1.32
CA VAL A 179 14.68 -8.58 2.24
C VAL A 179 15.43 -7.45 2.95
N CYS A 180 16.68 -7.69 3.38
CA CYS A 180 17.54 -6.66 3.97
C CYS A 180 17.84 -5.53 2.97
N HIS A 181 18.12 -5.88 1.72
CA HIS A 181 18.35 -4.92 0.66
C HIS A 181 17.09 -4.06 0.40
N TYR A 182 15.92 -4.68 0.35
CA TYR A 182 14.66 -3.97 0.23
C TYR A 182 14.43 -2.98 1.39
N ARG A 183 14.70 -3.39 2.62
CA ARG A 183 14.60 -2.52 3.81
C ARG A 183 15.52 -1.31 3.72
N GLN A 184 16.76 -1.52 3.29
CA GLN A 184 17.74 -0.44 3.09
C GLN A 184 17.32 0.54 2.00
N MET A 185 16.83 0.03 0.87
CA MET A 185 16.36 0.87 -0.25
C MET A 185 15.17 1.74 0.14
N ARG A 186 14.24 1.21 0.94
CA ARG A 186 13.03 1.94 1.34
C ARG A 186 13.23 2.88 2.51
N LYS A 187 14.29 2.77 3.30
CA LYS A 187 14.46 3.48 4.58
C LYS A 187 13.22 3.38 5.47
N VAL A 188 12.54 2.24 5.44
CA VAL A 188 11.24 2.03 6.09
C VAL A 188 11.47 1.50 7.48
N GLN A 189 10.86 2.10 8.49
CA GLN A 189 10.88 1.61 9.86
C GLN A 189 9.96 0.39 10.08
N ALA A 190 8.94 0.22 9.22
CA ALA A 190 8.05 -0.93 9.24
C ALA A 190 7.95 -1.52 7.83
N MET A 191 8.11 -2.83 7.73
CA MET A 191 7.93 -3.56 6.47
C MET A 191 6.43 -3.75 6.21
N PRO A 192 5.99 -3.67 4.93
CA PRO A 192 4.64 -4.07 4.59
C PRO A 192 4.45 -5.58 4.86
N PRO A 193 3.20 -6.05 5.00
CA PRO A 193 2.90 -7.47 5.06
C PRO A 193 3.62 -8.20 3.92
N THR A 194 4.35 -9.27 4.26
CA THR A 194 5.26 -9.92 3.33
C THR A 194 4.86 -11.37 3.11
N LEU A 195 4.67 -11.75 1.84
CA LEU A 195 4.47 -13.13 1.43
C LEU A 195 5.75 -13.66 0.77
N ILE A 196 6.25 -14.77 1.29
CA ILE A 196 7.47 -15.41 0.80
C ILE A 196 7.10 -16.60 -0.08
N LEU A 197 7.59 -16.61 -1.30
CA LEU A 197 7.48 -17.75 -2.21
C LEU A 197 8.80 -18.51 -2.21
N THR A 198 8.81 -19.75 -1.74
CA THR A 198 10.03 -20.53 -1.57
C THR A 198 9.86 -21.98 -2.06
N GLN A 199 10.96 -22.70 -2.19
CA GLN A 199 10.94 -24.13 -2.42
C GLN A 199 10.70 -24.88 -1.10
N PRO A 200 10.07 -26.06 -1.11
CA PRO A 200 9.72 -26.79 0.11
C PRO A 200 10.89 -27.09 1.04
N ASN A 201 12.07 -27.30 0.49
CA ASN A 201 13.30 -27.57 1.22
C ASN A 201 13.93 -26.33 1.89
N MET A 202 13.47 -25.14 1.56
CA MET A 202 13.98 -23.87 2.10
C MET A 202 13.03 -23.24 3.12
N ALA A 203 11.83 -23.80 3.33
CA ALA A 203 10.84 -23.26 4.24
C ALA A 203 11.32 -23.17 5.70
N HIS A 204 12.12 -24.13 6.14
CA HIS A 204 12.68 -24.13 7.50
C HIS A 204 13.71 -23.01 7.78
N HIS A 205 14.33 -22.45 6.74
CA HIS A 205 15.22 -21.31 6.88
C HIS A 205 14.48 -19.98 6.90
N ALA A 206 13.23 -19.96 6.53
CA ALA A 206 12.40 -18.75 6.51
C ALA A 206 11.77 -18.43 7.88
N GLU A 207 11.72 -19.39 8.80
CA GLU A 207 11.03 -19.21 10.10
C GLU A 207 11.89 -18.55 11.19
N THR A 208 13.23 -18.58 11.07
CA THR A 208 14.10 -18.16 12.17
C THR A 208 14.74 -16.77 12.07
N PRO A 209 14.97 -16.15 10.92
CA PRO A 209 15.59 -14.82 10.85
C PRO A 209 14.61 -13.65 10.68
N PHE A 210 13.31 -13.89 10.70
CA PHE A 210 12.30 -12.89 10.34
C PHE A 210 11.52 -12.30 11.52
N ASP A 211 12.02 -12.43 12.75
CA ASP A 211 11.40 -11.82 13.95
C ASP A 211 11.18 -10.31 13.82
N ASP A 212 11.97 -9.64 12.97
CA ASP A 212 11.84 -8.20 12.65
C ASP A 212 10.93 -7.91 11.44
N PHE A 213 10.43 -8.94 10.75
CA PHE A 213 9.62 -8.79 9.55
C PHE A 213 8.19 -9.28 9.78
N SER A 214 7.23 -8.51 9.33
CA SER A 214 5.82 -8.96 9.28
C SER A 214 5.66 -10.01 8.16
N VAL A 215 6.28 -11.18 8.30
CA VAL A 215 6.03 -12.30 7.40
C VAL A 215 4.61 -12.81 7.66
N THR A 216 3.71 -12.50 6.76
CA THR A 216 2.29 -12.82 6.90
C THR A 216 1.98 -14.20 6.33
N GLY A 217 2.88 -14.76 5.55
CA GLY A 217 2.71 -16.12 5.03
C GLY A 217 3.89 -16.59 4.19
N ILE A 218 4.01 -17.91 4.10
CA ILE A 218 4.94 -18.60 3.21
C ILE A 218 4.10 -19.44 2.24
N LEU A 219 4.45 -19.41 0.97
CA LEU A 219 3.83 -20.20 -0.07
C LEU A 219 4.91 -21.06 -0.74
N ASN A 220 4.72 -22.37 -0.70
CA ASN A 220 5.66 -23.32 -1.28
C ASN A 220 5.34 -23.58 -2.74
N LYS A 221 6.38 -23.71 -3.57
CA LYS A 221 6.24 -24.06 -5.00
C LYS A 221 6.20 -25.58 -5.18
N PRO A 222 5.43 -26.04 -6.18
CA PRO A 222 4.49 -25.28 -7.02
C PRO A 222 3.23 -24.90 -6.24
N PHE A 223 2.62 -23.75 -6.55
CA PHE A 223 1.38 -23.28 -5.96
C PHE A 223 0.35 -22.95 -7.05
N ASP A 224 -0.92 -23.01 -6.65
CA ASP A 224 -2.03 -22.57 -7.49
C ASP A 224 -2.12 -21.03 -7.46
N PRO A 225 -2.36 -20.35 -8.59
CA PRO A 225 -2.62 -18.92 -8.61
C PRO A 225 -3.71 -18.45 -7.65
N GLU A 226 -4.77 -19.25 -7.46
CA GLU A 226 -5.85 -18.94 -6.51
C GLU A 226 -5.37 -18.96 -5.07
N GLU A 227 -4.45 -19.84 -4.72
CA GLU A 227 -3.84 -19.91 -3.38
C GLU A 227 -3.02 -18.65 -3.07
N LEU A 228 -2.25 -18.17 -4.05
CA LEU A 228 -1.49 -16.93 -3.95
C LEU A 228 -2.44 -15.73 -3.69
N ILE A 229 -3.48 -15.61 -4.49
CA ILE A 229 -4.48 -14.54 -4.38
C ILE A 229 -5.20 -14.62 -3.03
N GLY A 230 -5.59 -15.83 -2.60
CA GLY A 230 -6.22 -16.06 -1.30
C GLY A 230 -5.33 -15.61 -0.14
N LYS A 231 -4.05 -15.92 -0.17
CA LYS A 231 -3.08 -15.46 0.84
C LYS A 231 -2.88 -13.94 0.82
N LEU A 232 -2.77 -13.33 -0.36
CA LEU A 232 -2.65 -11.88 -0.48
C LEU A 232 -3.89 -11.15 0.04
N ASN A 233 -5.09 -11.68 -0.22
CA ASN A 233 -6.33 -11.13 0.31
C ASN A 233 -6.41 -11.23 1.85
N THR A 234 -5.84 -12.28 2.44
CA THR A 234 -5.75 -12.43 3.91
C THR A 234 -4.75 -11.42 4.50
N ILE A 235 -3.71 -11.08 3.76
CA ILE A 235 -2.70 -10.08 4.15
C ILE A 235 -3.29 -8.66 4.10
N ALA A 236 -4.21 -8.42 3.19
CA ALA A 236 -4.86 -7.12 3.00
C ALA A 236 -6.05 -6.88 3.95
N ALA A 237 -6.52 -7.91 4.65
CA ALA A 237 -7.63 -7.83 5.60
C ALA A 237 -7.16 -7.44 7.00
#